data_d8d4b967f5bd279d1a3049750329f47d
#
_entry.id   d8d4b967f5bd279d1a3049750329f47d
#
_cell.length_a   1.000
_cell.length_b   1.000
_cell.length_c   1.000
_cell.angle_alpha   90.00
_cell.angle_beta   90.00
_cell.angle_gamma   90.00
#
_symmetry.space_group_name_H-M   'P 1'
#
loop_
_entity.id
_entity.type
_entity.pdbx_description
1 polymer ?
#
loop_
_entity_poly.entity_id
_entity_poly.type
_entity_poly.pdbx_seq_one_letter_code
_entity_poly.pdbx_strand_id
1 'polypeptide(L)'
;MKDKDVIKLFEANGAILDGHFRLSSGLHSRRYLQCALILQKPDIAQRLCEELAARFKKERIDFVVGPAMGGIVLAYEMARQLKARRAIFTERENDLMTLRRGFSIKPGERCVVAEDVVTTGGSIAEVIKLVEAAGGKVAGVVSLIDRSSGIDFGVKFETLARVKIEAYSRDACPLCKKGVPIVKPGSRR
;
A
#
# COMPACT_ATOMS: atom_id res chain seq x y z
N MET A 1 13.42 4.47 10.64
CA MET A 1 13.14 5.90 10.27
C MET A 1 11.99 6.44 11.13
N LYS A 2 11.95 7.78 11.39
CA LYS A 2 10.78 8.44 12.03
C LYS A 2 9.80 8.88 10.94
N ASP A 3 8.50 8.97 11.26
CA ASP A 3 7.45 9.40 10.32
C ASP A 3 7.82 10.68 9.54
N LYS A 4 8.35 11.69 10.25
CA LYS A 4 8.76 12.97 9.65
C LYS A 4 9.88 12.82 8.59
N ASP A 5 10.76 11.84 8.75
CA ASP A 5 11.88 11.62 7.82
C ASP A 5 11.38 10.94 6.55
N VAL A 6 10.39 10.03 6.70
CA VAL A 6 9.69 9.41 5.57
C VAL A 6 8.94 10.48 4.76
N ILE A 7 8.19 11.36 5.44
CA ILE A 7 7.43 12.43 4.77
C ILE A 7 8.36 13.38 4.01
N LYS A 8 9.46 13.82 4.63
CA LYS A 8 10.47 14.63 3.94
C LYS A 8 11.06 13.95 2.71
N LEU A 9 11.30 12.63 2.80
CA LEU A 9 11.78 11.85 1.65
C LEU A 9 10.76 11.86 0.51
N PHE A 10 9.47 11.71 0.83
CA PHE A 10 8.39 11.78 -0.15
C PHE A 10 8.28 13.17 -0.78
N GLU A 11 8.34 14.25 0.02
CA GLU A 11 8.34 15.64 -0.46
C GLU A 11 9.53 15.92 -1.38
N ALA A 12 10.74 15.56 -0.96
CA ALA A 12 11.97 15.76 -1.74
C ALA A 12 11.98 15.02 -3.09
N ASN A 13 11.14 13.98 -3.23
CA ASN A 13 11.01 13.20 -4.47
C ASN A 13 9.72 13.52 -5.25
N GLY A 14 9.00 14.57 -4.88
CA GLY A 14 7.77 14.98 -5.56
C GLY A 14 6.61 13.97 -5.42
N ALA A 15 6.68 13.08 -4.44
CA ALA A 15 5.67 12.05 -4.22
C ALA A 15 4.47 12.53 -3.38
N ILE A 16 4.54 13.73 -2.83
CA ILE A 16 3.40 14.44 -2.26
C ILE A 16 2.99 15.54 -3.24
N LEU A 17 1.84 15.36 -3.84
CA LEU A 17 1.29 16.31 -4.81
C LEU A 17 0.30 17.24 -4.12
N ASP A 18 0.45 18.53 -4.32
CA ASP A 18 -0.53 19.54 -3.92
C ASP A 18 -1.43 19.91 -5.11
N GLY A 19 -2.74 20.00 -4.90
CA GLY A 19 -3.70 20.28 -5.97
C GLY A 19 -5.14 20.04 -5.52
N HIS A 20 -6.03 19.73 -6.47
CA HIS A 20 -7.40 19.31 -6.20
C HIS A 20 -7.62 17.90 -6.75
N PHE A 21 -7.68 16.92 -5.87
CA PHE A 21 -7.70 15.52 -6.26
C PHE A 21 -9.01 14.85 -5.86
N ARG A 22 -9.54 14.01 -6.77
CA ARG A 22 -10.59 13.06 -6.47
C ARG A 22 -9.95 11.72 -6.06
N LEU A 23 -10.17 11.31 -4.82
CA LEU A 23 -9.70 10.04 -4.28
C LEU A 23 -10.55 8.87 -4.79
N SER A 24 -10.06 7.64 -4.66
CA SER A 24 -10.82 6.42 -5.02
C SER A 24 -12.09 6.23 -4.20
N SER A 25 -12.17 6.82 -3.00
CA SER A 25 -13.38 6.88 -2.17
C SER A 25 -14.44 7.86 -2.69
N GLY A 26 -14.14 8.64 -3.75
CA GLY A 26 -14.99 9.72 -4.24
C GLY A 26 -14.83 11.04 -3.49
N LEU A 27 -14.12 11.04 -2.36
CA LEU A 27 -13.82 12.27 -1.60
C LEU A 27 -12.77 13.11 -2.33
N HIS A 28 -12.75 14.39 -2.01
CA HIS A 28 -11.83 15.38 -2.55
C HIS A 28 -10.72 15.67 -1.56
N SER A 29 -9.50 15.90 -2.03
CA SER A 29 -8.37 16.22 -1.18
C SER A 29 -7.48 17.29 -1.84
N ARG A 30 -6.84 18.10 -1.00
CA ARG A 30 -5.79 19.01 -1.44
C ARG A 30 -4.47 18.31 -1.73
N ARG A 31 -4.25 17.12 -1.14
CA ARG A 31 -3.01 16.37 -1.27
C ARG A 31 -3.25 14.96 -1.80
N TYR A 32 -2.33 14.50 -2.61
CA TYR A 32 -2.30 13.14 -3.11
C TYR A 32 -0.90 12.53 -2.92
N LEU A 33 -0.85 11.29 -2.45
CA LEU A 33 0.39 10.53 -2.32
C LEU A 33 0.57 9.63 -3.54
N GLN A 34 1.63 9.88 -4.31
CA GLN A 34 1.97 9.10 -5.49
C GLN A 34 3.21 8.24 -5.20
N CYS A 35 3.00 7.11 -4.54
CA CYS A 35 4.09 6.23 -4.12
C CYS A 35 4.90 5.65 -5.29
N ALA A 36 4.31 5.55 -6.48
CA ALA A 36 5.05 5.14 -7.67
C ALA A 36 6.28 6.03 -7.95
N LEU A 37 6.23 7.34 -7.59
CA LEU A 37 7.36 8.26 -7.75
C LEU A 37 8.52 7.97 -6.76
N ILE A 38 8.24 7.29 -5.67
CA ILE A 38 9.25 6.77 -4.73
C ILE A 38 9.74 5.41 -5.21
N LEU A 39 8.82 4.51 -5.52
CA LEU A 39 9.13 3.12 -5.85
C LEU A 39 9.82 2.96 -7.22
N GLN A 40 9.75 3.95 -8.11
CA GLN A 40 10.54 3.97 -9.34
C GLN A 40 12.05 4.11 -9.10
N LYS A 41 12.48 4.47 -7.87
CA LYS A 41 13.88 4.64 -7.47
C LYS A 41 14.31 3.43 -6.64
N PRO A 42 15.07 2.47 -7.22
CA PRO A 42 15.38 1.21 -6.55
C PRO A 42 16.14 1.38 -5.23
N ASP A 43 17.05 2.33 -5.15
CA ASP A 43 17.82 2.65 -3.95
C ASP A 43 16.94 3.15 -2.80
N ILE A 44 15.95 3.98 -3.11
CA ILE A 44 14.97 4.46 -2.13
C ILE A 44 14.02 3.34 -1.72
N ALA A 45 13.50 2.59 -2.69
CA ALA A 45 12.62 1.45 -2.44
C ALA A 45 13.32 0.42 -1.52
N GLN A 46 14.58 0.08 -1.81
CA GLN A 46 15.40 -0.79 -0.99
C GLN A 46 15.47 -0.28 0.45
N ARG A 47 15.90 0.96 0.66
CA ARG A 47 16.08 1.56 1.98
C ARG A 47 14.76 1.55 2.80
N LEU A 48 13.64 1.87 2.18
CA LEU A 48 12.33 1.85 2.84
C LEU A 48 11.90 0.43 3.21
N CYS A 49 12.12 -0.53 2.31
CA CYS A 49 11.79 -1.93 2.56
C CYS A 49 12.71 -2.59 3.60
N GLU A 50 13.98 -2.20 3.69
CA GLU A 50 14.89 -2.64 4.76
C GLU A 50 14.35 -2.26 6.15
N GLU A 51 13.85 -1.03 6.30
CA GLU A 51 13.25 -0.55 7.56
C GLU A 51 11.98 -1.35 7.94
N LEU A 52 11.14 -1.70 6.97
CA LEU A 52 9.95 -2.53 7.21
C LEU A 52 10.33 -3.98 7.50
N ALA A 53 11.25 -4.56 6.71
CA ALA A 53 11.68 -5.94 6.85
C ALA A 53 12.35 -6.18 8.22
N ALA A 54 13.05 -5.19 8.75
CA ALA A 54 13.66 -5.27 10.08
C ALA A 54 12.65 -5.60 11.19
N ARG A 55 11.37 -5.24 11.01
CA ARG A 55 10.29 -5.50 11.96
C ARG A 55 9.79 -6.95 11.92
N PHE A 56 10.20 -7.72 10.91
CA PHE A 56 9.85 -9.13 10.69
C PHE A 56 11.06 -10.07 10.82
N LYS A 57 12.20 -9.63 11.36
CA LYS A 57 13.45 -10.42 11.45
C LYS A 57 13.32 -11.78 12.13
N LYS A 58 12.32 -11.94 13.01
CA LYS A 58 12.09 -13.19 13.75
C LYS A 58 11.06 -14.09 13.07
N GLU A 59 10.48 -13.65 11.96
CA GLU A 59 9.44 -14.36 11.23
C GLU A 59 10.02 -15.10 10.04
N ARG A 60 9.60 -16.35 9.86
CA ARG A 60 9.82 -17.03 8.59
C ARG A 60 8.75 -16.60 7.59
N ILE A 61 9.17 -16.00 6.50
CA ILE A 61 8.28 -15.55 5.43
C ILE A 61 8.64 -16.31 4.15
N ASP A 62 7.68 -17.07 3.61
CA ASP A 62 7.86 -17.85 2.40
C ASP A 62 7.64 -17.01 1.13
N PHE A 63 6.70 -16.05 1.18
CA PHE A 63 6.43 -15.13 0.08
C PHE A 63 5.87 -13.77 0.57
N VAL A 64 5.90 -12.79 -0.33
CA VAL A 64 5.21 -11.51 -0.12
C VAL A 64 4.16 -11.35 -1.21
N VAL A 65 2.99 -10.82 -0.87
CA VAL A 65 1.89 -10.58 -1.80
C VAL A 65 1.41 -9.14 -1.71
N GLY A 66 1.19 -8.49 -2.86
CA GLY A 66 0.64 -7.15 -2.92
C GLY A 66 -0.52 -7.05 -3.92
N PRO A 67 -1.51 -6.20 -3.68
CA PRO A 67 -2.52 -5.93 -4.68
C PRO A 67 -1.95 -5.07 -5.82
N ALA A 68 -2.27 -5.40 -7.07
CA ALA A 68 -1.91 -4.58 -8.21
C ALA A 68 -2.66 -3.23 -8.17
N MET A 69 -2.04 -2.14 -8.61
CA MET A 69 -0.70 -2.00 -9.19
C MET A 69 0.35 -1.55 -8.16
N GLY A 70 -0.03 -0.72 -7.16
CA GLY A 70 0.90 -0.08 -6.22
C GLY A 70 1.70 -1.08 -5.39
N GLY A 71 1.06 -2.16 -4.97
CA GLY A 71 1.69 -3.20 -4.16
C GLY A 71 2.71 -4.09 -4.89
N ILE A 72 2.76 -4.08 -6.24
CA ILE A 72 3.64 -5.02 -6.99
C ILE A 72 5.12 -4.75 -6.69
N VAL A 73 5.56 -3.51 -6.90
CA VAL A 73 6.98 -3.14 -6.72
C VAL A 73 7.36 -3.28 -5.25
N LEU A 74 6.48 -2.85 -4.35
CA LEU A 74 6.71 -2.96 -2.91
C LEU A 74 6.83 -4.43 -2.48
N ALA A 75 5.94 -5.31 -2.95
CA ALA A 75 5.97 -6.73 -2.64
C ALA A 75 7.27 -7.40 -3.13
N TYR A 76 7.72 -7.04 -4.33
CA TYR A 76 8.96 -7.55 -4.89
C TYR A 76 10.17 -7.14 -4.04
N GLU A 77 10.30 -5.88 -3.71
CA GLU A 77 11.42 -5.40 -2.91
C GLU A 77 11.34 -5.91 -1.46
N MET A 78 10.16 -5.96 -0.86
CA MET A 78 9.97 -6.55 0.47
C MET A 78 10.38 -8.02 0.50
N ALA A 79 10.05 -8.80 -0.55
CA ALA A 79 10.48 -10.20 -0.64
C ALA A 79 12.01 -10.33 -0.67
N ARG A 80 12.70 -9.44 -1.41
CA ARG A 80 14.16 -9.37 -1.41
C ARG A 80 14.72 -9.13 0.00
N GLN A 81 14.17 -8.15 0.70
CA GLN A 81 14.66 -7.74 2.03
C GLN A 81 14.35 -8.80 3.11
N LEU A 82 13.21 -9.48 3.00
CA LEU A 82 12.82 -10.58 3.88
C LEU A 82 13.50 -11.92 3.53
N LYS A 83 14.25 -11.97 2.41
CA LYS A 83 14.81 -13.21 1.83
C LYS A 83 13.72 -14.26 1.57
N ALA A 84 12.51 -13.82 1.27
CA ALA A 84 11.42 -14.67 0.88
C ALA A 84 11.68 -15.27 -0.51
N ARG A 85 11.18 -16.48 -0.76
CA ARG A 85 11.46 -17.22 -2.00
C ARG A 85 10.83 -16.58 -3.23
N ARG A 86 9.73 -15.81 -3.05
CA ARG A 86 8.97 -15.23 -4.16
C ARG A 86 8.15 -14.03 -3.73
N ALA A 87 7.88 -13.17 -4.69
CA ALA A 87 6.86 -12.13 -4.61
C ALA A 87 5.75 -12.46 -5.62
N ILE A 88 4.51 -12.32 -5.20
CA ILE A 88 3.33 -12.47 -6.04
C ILE A 88 2.43 -11.25 -5.90
N PHE A 89 1.47 -11.11 -6.79
CA PHE A 89 0.49 -10.04 -6.68
C PHE A 89 -0.91 -10.55 -7.05
N THR A 90 -1.91 -9.85 -6.54
CA THR A 90 -3.31 -10.07 -6.86
C THR A 90 -3.82 -9.00 -7.80
N GLU A 91 -4.79 -9.34 -8.64
CA GLU A 91 -5.44 -8.45 -9.59
C GLU A 91 -6.95 -8.47 -9.36
N ARG A 92 -7.63 -7.38 -9.74
CA ARG A 92 -9.10 -7.40 -9.76
C ARG A 92 -9.59 -8.00 -11.07
N GLU A 93 -10.48 -8.97 -10.93
CA GLU A 93 -11.24 -9.58 -12.01
C GLU A 93 -12.71 -9.58 -11.61
N ASN A 94 -13.55 -8.89 -12.36
CA ASN A 94 -14.97 -8.69 -12.02
C ASN A 94 -15.16 -8.15 -10.59
N ASP A 95 -14.40 -7.12 -10.23
CA ASP A 95 -14.35 -6.47 -8.91
C ASP A 95 -13.87 -7.35 -7.74
N LEU A 96 -13.54 -8.61 -7.97
CA LEU A 96 -12.99 -9.52 -6.97
C LEU A 96 -11.45 -9.55 -7.03
N MET A 97 -10.83 -9.62 -5.87
CA MET A 97 -9.39 -9.81 -5.77
C MET A 97 -9.05 -11.27 -6.04
N THR A 98 -8.20 -11.53 -7.04
CA THR A 98 -7.87 -12.88 -7.53
C THR A 98 -6.38 -13.08 -7.72
N LEU A 99 -5.93 -14.33 -7.55
CA LEU A 99 -4.61 -14.78 -8.01
C LEU A 99 -4.71 -15.16 -9.50
N ARG A 100 -3.85 -14.54 -10.30
CA ARG A 100 -3.77 -14.83 -11.75
C ARG A 100 -2.34 -15.25 -12.13
N ARG A 101 -2.06 -15.33 -13.41
CA ARG A 101 -0.71 -15.53 -13.98
C ARG A 101 -0.01 -16.81 -13.50
N GLY A 102 -0.78 -17.83 -13.12
CA GLY A 102 -0.23 -19.08 -12.60
C GLY A 102 0.31 -18.98 -11.15
N PHE A 103 0.07 -17.88 -10.46
CA PHE A 103 0.41 -17.79 -9.03
C PHE A 103 -0.46 -18.74 -8.21
N SER A 104 0.17 -19.39 -7.24
CA SER A 104 -0.50 -20.29 -6.31
C SER A 104 0.04 -20.10 -4.90
N ILE A 105 -0.75 -20.45 -3.92
CA ILE A 105 -0.37 -20.47 -2.50
C ILE A 105 -0.54 -21.90 -2.02
N LYS A 106 0.49 -22.43 -1.37
CA LYS A 106 0.44 -23.77 -0.80
C LYS A 106 -0.06 -23.69 0.65
N PRO A 107 -0.86 -24.66 1.10
CA PRO A 107 -1.27 -24.71 2.50
C PRO A 107 -0.09 -24.61 3.46
N GLY A 108 -0.23 -23.77 4.48
CA GLY A 108 0.78 -23.53 5.50
C GLY A 108 1.89 -22.54 5.14
N GLU A 109 2.00 -22.07 3.89
CA GLU A 109 2.95 -21.01 3.54
C GLU A 109 2.63 -19.71 4.29
N ARG A 110 3.67 -19.04 4.76
CA ARG A 110 3.56 -17.79 5.51
C ARG A 110 3.91 -16.59 4.63
N CYS A 111 3.10 -15.56 4.66
CA CYS A 111 3.35 -14.36 3.87
C CYS A 111 3.25 -13.07 4.66
N VAL A 112 3.81 -12.01 4.06
CA VAL A 112 3.51 -10.60 4.37
C VAL A 112 2.69 -10.02 3.23
N VAL A 113 1.62 -9.29 3.57
CA VAL A 113 0.84 -8.51 2.61
C VAL A 113 1.45 -7.11 2.53
N ALA A 114 1.76 -6.62 1.32
CA ALA A 114 2.43 -5.35 1.11
C ALA A 114 1.59 -4.41 0.23
N GLU A 115 1.29 -3.22 0.74
CA GLU A 115 0.54 -2.16 0.03
C GLU A 115 1.30 -0.84 0.15
N ASP A 116 1.31 -0.03 -0.89
CA ASP A 116 2.03 1.23 -0.86
C ASP A 116 1.35 2.27 0.06
N VAL A 117 0.04 2.41 -0.03
CA VAL A 117 -0.74 3.33 0.82
C VAL A 117 -2.01 2.63 1.33
N VAL A 118 -2.14 2.54 2.64
CA VAL A 118 -3.38 2.08 3.29
C VAL A 118 -4.32 3.27 3.50
N THR A 119 -5.54 3.17 3.01
CA THR A 119 -6.62 4.15 3.24
C THR A 119 -7.76 3.52 4.04
N THR A 120 -8.65 2.80 3.39
CA THR A 120 -9.73 2.04 4.02
C THR A 120 -9.35 0.60 4.35
N GLY A 121 -8.20 0.14 3.86
CA GLY A 121 -7.72 -1.23 4.04
C GLY A 121 -8.47 -2.32 3.26
N GLY A 122 -9.47 -1.94 2.46
CA GLY A 122 -10.31 -2.91 1.74
C GLY A 122 -9.53 -3.88 0.86
N SER A 123 -8.57 -3.38 0.07
CA SER A 123 -7.72 -4.24 -0.79
C SER A 123 -6.91 -5.23 0.02
N ILE A 124 -6.33 -4.79 1.14
CA ILE A 124 -5.56 -5.66 2.05
C ILE A 124 -6.45 -6.73 2.66
N ALA A 125 -7.65 -6.35 3.15
CA ALA A 125 -8.58 -7.31 3.74
C ALA A 125 -9.03 -8.39 2.73
N GLU A 126 -9.22 -8.01 1.46
CA GLU A 126 -9.50 -8.97 0.39
C GLU A 126 -8.31 -9.91 0.12
N VAL A 127 -7.07 -9.38 0.11
CA VAL A 127 -5.86 -10.19 -0.06
C VAL A 127 -5.66 -11.16 1.10
N ILE A 128 -5.90 -10.72 2.35
CA ILE A 128 -5.83 -11.58 3.54
C ILE A 128 -6.81 -12.75 3.38
N LYS A 129 -8.08 -12.47 3.09
CA LYS A 129 -9.10 -13.51 2.87
C LYS A 129 -8.71 -14.49 1.76
N LEU A 130 -8.14 -13.99 0.68
CA LEU A 130 -7.69 -14.83 -0.44
C LEU A 130 -6.54 -15.75 -0.04
N VAL A 131 -5.56 -15.25 0.71
CA VAL A 131 -4.43 -16.05 1.23
C VAL A 131 -4.94 -17.12 2.17
N GLU A 132 -5.83 -16.78 3.11
CA GLU A 132 -6.40 -17.71 4.08
C GLU A 132 -7.26 -18.78 3.40
N ALA A 133 -8.10 -18.39 2.43
CA ALA A 133 -8.91 -19.33 1.65
C ALA A 133 -8.06 -20.34 0.87
N ALA A 134 -6.84 -19.95 0.46
CA ALA A 134 -5.86 -20.85 -0.17
C ALA A 134 -5.07 -21.71 0.86
N GLY A 135 -5.36 -21.59 2.16
CA GLY A 135 -4.66 -22.28 3.24
C GLY A 135 -3.33 -21.65 3.66
N GLY A 136 -2.98 -20.48 3.14
CA GLY A 136 -1.82 -19.70 3.56
C GLY A 136 -2.03 -19.04 4.93
N LYS A 137 -0.95 -18.51 5.50
CA LYS A 137 -0.95 -17.81 6.80
C LYS A 137 -0.37 -16.42 6.62
N VAL A 138 -1.13 -15.38 7.00
CA VAL A 138 -0.65 -14.00 6.98
C VAL A 138 0.12 -13.72 8.26
N ALA A 139 1.43 -13.48 8.17
CA ALA A 139 2.29 -13.12 9.28
C ALA A 139 2.16 -11.64 9.65
N GLY A 140 1.75 -10.81 8.70
CA GLY A 140 1.46 -9.41 8.92
C GLY A 140 1.26 -8.64 7.62
N VAL A 141 0.97 -7.36 7.80
CA VAL A 141 0.76 -6.37 6.75
C VAL A 141 1.84 -5.30 6.85
N VAL A 142 2.33 -4.83 5.72
CA VAL A 142 3.24 -3.67 5.65
C VAL A 142 2.72 -2.61 4.69
N SER A 143 2.98 -1.34 5.02
CA SER A 143 2.77 -0.25 4.07
C SER A 143 3.88 0.81 4.18
N LEU A 144 4.07 1.59 3.12
CA LEU A 144 4.91 2.78 3.21
C LEU A 144 4.19 3.86 4.01
N ILE A 145 2.92 4.08 3.71
CA ILE A 145 2.09 5.12 4.33
C ILE A 145 0.77 4.53 4.81
N ASP A 146 0.40 4.85 6.05
CA ASP A 146 -0.92 4.60 6.61
C ASP A 146 -1.69 5.93 6.68
N ARG A 147 -2.84 5.99 6.03
CA ARG A 147 -3.79 7.09 6.06
C ARG A 147 -5.12 6.69 6.72
N SER A 148 -5.18 5.50 7.26
CA SER A 148 -6.36 5.03 7.98
C SER A 148 -6.50 5.75 9.33
N SER A 149 -7.64 5.58 9.96
CA SER A 149 -7.88 6.10 11.33
C SER A 149 -7.63 5.04 12.40
N GLY A 150 -6.67 4.13 12.16
CA GLY A 150 -6.35 3.04 13.10
C GLY A 150 -7.07 1.74 12.74
N ILE A 151 -6.83 1.24 11.52
CA ILE A 151 -7.39 -0.02 11.06
C ILE A 151 -6.71 -1.20 11.75
N ASP A 152 -7.50 -2.19 12.14
CA ASP A 152 -7.04 -3.49 12.61
C ASP A 152 -7.33 -4.56 11.55
N PHE A 153 -6.29 -5.27 11.14
CA PHE A 153 -6.37 -6.39 10.18
C PHE A 153 -6.44 -7.76 10.88
N GLY A 154 -6.48 -7.81 12.22
CA GLY A 154 -6.38 -9.05 12.99
C GLY A 154 -4.99 -9.68 12.97
N VAL A 155 -4.03 -9.05 12.32
CA VAL A 155 -2.62 -9.46 12.23
C VAL A 155 -1.71 -8.24 12.43
N LYS A 156 -0.43 -8.48 12.68
CA LYS A 156 0.56 -7.42 12.83
C LYS A 156 0.53 -6.45 11.64
N PHE A 157 0.36 -5.15 11.89
CA PHE A 157 0.41 -4.12 10.87
C PHE A 157 1.55 -3.13 11.15
N GLU A 158 2.46 -3.01 10.20
CA GLU A 158 3.62 -2.12 10.27
C GLU A 158 3.62 -1.13 9.11
N THR A 159 3.79 0.14 9.42
CA THR A 159 3.88 1.22 8.43
C THR A 159 5.07 2.12 8.72
N LEU A 160 5.66 2.72 7.69
CA LEU A 160 6.79 3.64 7.89
C LEU A 160 6.34 5.00 8.40
N ALA A 161 5.19 5.49 7.95
CA ALA A 161 4.64 6.75 8.45
C ALA A 161 3.11 6.74 8.46
N ARG A 162 2.52 7.45 9.43
CA ARG A 162 1.10 7.74 9.49
C ARG A 162 0.84 9.18 9.08
N VAL A 163 -0.02 9.36 8.10
CA VAL A 163 -0.32 10.68 7.53
C VAL A 163 -1.82 10.94 7.54
N LYS A 164 -2.23 11.92 8.30
CA LYS A 164 -3.61 12.40 8.27
C LYS A 164 -3.77 13.40 7.10
N ILE A 165 -4.49 13.02 6.07
CA ILE A 165 -4.79 13.88 4.93
C ILE A 165 -6.27 14.21 4.98
N GLU A 166 -6.57 15.51 4.99
CA GLU A 166 -7.93 16.00 4.95
C GLU A 166 -8.62 15.60 3.65
N ALA A 167 -9.83 15.09 3.79
CA ALA A 167 -10.67 14.73 2.67
C ALA A 167 -12.10 15.25 2.92
N TYR A 168 -12.74 15.74 1.87
CA TYR A 168 -14.01 16.41 1.89
C TYR A 168 -15.00 15.75 0.95
N SER A 169 -16.29 15.76 1.27
CA SER A 169 -17.32 15.52 0.27
C SER A 169 -17.28 16.63 -0.79
N ARG A 170 -17.80 16.38 -1.98
CA ARG A 170 -17.85 17.37 -3.06
C ARG A 170 -18.44 18.71 -2.60
N ASP A 171 -19.55 18.64 -1.89
CA ASP A 171 -20.31 19.85 -1.46
C ASP A 171 -19.60 20.63 -0.34
N ALA A 172 -18.81 19.94 0.50
CA ALA A 172 -18.03 20.54 1.56
C ALA A 172 -16.62 20.97 1.10
N CYS A 173 -16.20 20.62 -0.11
CA CYS A 173 -14.83 20.82 -0.58
C CYS A 173 -14.52 22.30 -0.82
N PRO A 174 -13.54 22.88 -0.09
CA PRO A 174 -13.18 24.30 -0.28
C PRO A 174 -12.57 24.60 -1.65
N LEU A 175 -11.99 23.61 -2.32
CA LEU A 175 -11.40 23.77 -3.65
C LEU A 175 -12.48 23.76 -4.74
N CYS A 176 -13.55 22.95 -4.59
CA CYS A 176 -14.73 23.05 -5.45
C CYS A 176 -15.37 24.43 -5.39
N LYS A 177 -15.54 24.96 -4.18
CA LYS A 177 -16.11 26.31 -3.96
C LYS A 177 -15.29 27.42 -4.62
N LYS A 178 -13.98 27.20 -4.79
CA LYS A 178 -13.06 28.12 -5.48
C LYS A 178 -12.92 27.85 -6.98
N GLY A 179 -13.66 26.88 -7.54
CA GLY A 179 -13.58 26.54 -8.96
C GLY A 179 -12.26 25.89 -9.41
N VAL A 180 -11.46 25.38 -8.47
CA VAL A 180 -10.18 24.75 -8.83
C VAL A 180 -10.47 23.45 -9.59
N PRO A 181 -9.90 23.24 -10.80
CA PRO A 181 -10.09 22.01 -11.57
C PRO A 181 -9.69 20.77 -10.78
N ILE A 182 -10.50 19.71 -10.88
CA ILE A 182 -10.24 18.45 -10.18
C ILE A 182 -9.49 17.46 -11.07
N VAL A 183 -8.50 16.77 -10.49
CA VAL A 183 -7.72 15.72 -11.15
C VAL A 183 -7.94 14.39 -10.43
N LYS A 184 -7.98 13.29 -11.19
CA LYS A 184 -8.04 11.93 -10.66
C LYS A 184 -6.76 11.16 -11.03
N PRO A 185 -5.71 11.19 -10.19
CA PRO A 185 -4.41 10.61 -10.52
C PRO A 185 -4.34 9.08 -10.35
N GLY A 186 -5.32 8.45 -9.71
CA GLY A 186 -5.32 7.00 -9.45
C GLY A 186 -5.75 6.15 -10.66
N SER A 187 -5.40 4.87 -10.62
CA SER A 187 -5.67 3.89 -11.67
C SER A 187 -7.12 3.40 -11.75
N ARG A 188 -7.95 3.66 -10.73
CA ARG A 188 -9.38 3.28 -10.74
C ARG A 188 -10.20 4.36 -11.44
N ARG A 189 -10.94 3.97 -12.48
CA ARG A 189 -11.93 4.81 -13.17
C ARG A 189 -13.16 5.08 -12.33
#